data_1fec19ece250bd9bca3bae0ef9bf334e
#
_entry.id   1fec19ece250bd9bca3bae0ef9bf334e
#
_cell.length_a   1.000
_cell.length_b   1.000
_cell.length_c   1.000
_cell.angle_alpha   90.00
_cell.angle_beta   90.00
_cell.angle_gamma   90.00
#
_symmetry.space_group_name_H-M   'P 1'
#
loop_
_entity.id
_entity.type
_entity.pdbx_description
1 polymer ?
#
loop_
_entity_poly.entity_id
_entity_poly.type
_entity_poly.pdbx_seq_one_letter_code
_entity_poly.pdbx_strand_id
1 'polypeptide(L)'
;MHNKLIVNHAQIFTPALHDLYAAQKILDDKESRRQELNQQVQLLAKKLHNLSRLREKNCITAAQYWERRNPLERELTDVKAAISKAATNHPLLRTLAQTKQLAGHYTYLKPLADFDEHEFKFAVTRVLVDSESCTFELKNGMKFKEIF
;
A
#
# COMPACT_ATOMS: atom_id res chain seq x y z
N MET A 1 17.03 5.85 24.67
CA MET A 1 16.46 5.56 23.33
C MET A 1 16.91 6.58 22.29
N HIS A 2 16.60 7.90 22.36
CA HIS A 2 16.86 8.88 21.28
C HIS A 2 18.32 8.90 20.81
N ASN A 3 19.29 9.02 21.71
CA ASN A 3 20.70 9.05 21.32
C ASN A 3 21.16 7.75 20.64
N LYS A 4 20.58 6.60 21.01
CA LYS A 4 20.83 5.33 20.31
C LYS A 4 20.27 5.37 18.86
N LEU A 5 19.10 5.99 18.66
CA LEU A 5 18.54 6.19 17.32
C LEU A 5 19.38 7.15 16.48
N ILE A 6 19.86 8.25 17.07
CA ILE A 6 20.70 9.24 16.39
C ILE A 6 22.00 8.60 15.92
N VAL A 7 22.71 7.89 16.81
CA VAL A 7 24.01 7.28 16.49
C VAL A 7 23.85 6.13 15.47
N ASN A 8 22.79 5.34 15.58
CA ASN A 8 22.61 4.12 14.78
C ASN A 8 21.53 4.27 13.69
N HIS A 9 21.11 5.50 13.35
CA HIS A 9 19.99 5.73 12.42
C HIS A 9 20.17 5.01 11.08
N ALA A 10 21.38 5.03 10.51
CA ALA A 10 21.64 4.38 9.23
C ALA A 10 21.48 2.85 9.32
N GLN A 11 21.97 2.23 10.40
CA GLN A 11 21.87 0.78 10.60
C GLN A 11 20.43 0.32 10.88
N ILE A 12 19.62 1.20 11.48
CA ILE A 12 18.24 0.90 11.86
C ILE A 12 17.28 1.15 10.68
N PHE A 13 17.36 2.34 10.07
CA PHE A 13 16.37 2.75 9.07
C PHE A 13 16.71 2.30 7.64
N THR A 14 17.99 2.11 7.27
CA THR A 14 18.36 1.72 5.91
C THR A 14 17.81 0.34 5.52
N PRO A 15 17.95 -0.71 6.33
CA PRO A 15 17.35 -2.02 6.01
C PRO A 15 15.82 -1.93 5.92
N ALA A 16 15.19 -1.25 6.88
CA ALA A 16 13.74 -1.08 6.91
C ALA A 16 13.22 -0.34 5.66
N LEU A 17 13.93 0.70 5.21
CA LEU A 17 13.59 1.42 3.98
C LEU A 17 13.79 0.55 2.76
N HIS A 18 14.86 -0.24 2.68
CA HIS A 18 15.09 -1.16 1.58
C HIS A 18 13.94 -2.16 1.42
N ASP A 19 13.50 -2.79 2.51
CA ASP A 19 12.41 -3.75 2.49
C ASP A 19 11.07 -3.08 2.12
N LEU A 20 10.83 -1.87 2.64
CA LEU A 20 9.63 -1.10 2.32
C LEU A 20 9.60 -0.65 0.85
N TYR A 21 10.74 -0.28 0.26
CA TYR A 21 10.83 0.05 -1.17
C TYR A 21 10.61 -1.18 -2.06
N ALA A 22 11.16 -2.34 -1.69
CA ALA A 22 10.90 -3.59 -2.40
C ALA A 22 9.41 -3.94 -2.38
N ALA A 23 8.77 -3.80 -1.21
CA ALA A 23 7.34 -4.01 -1.08
C ALA A 23 6.52 -2.96 -1.86
N GLN A 24 6.94 -1.68 -1.88
CA GLN A 24 6.28 -0.63 -2.68
C GLN A 24 6.29 -0.99 -4.17
N LYS A 25 7.41 -1.46 -4.70
CA LYS A 25 7.51 -1.88 -6.11
C LYS A 25 6.48 -2.95 -6.46
N ILE A 26 6.31 -3.96 -5.59
CA ILE A 26 5.28 -4.99 -5.77
C ILE A 26 3.87 -4.39 -5.80
N LEU A 27 3.62 -3.34 -5.01
CA LEU A 27 2.33 -2.65 -5.00
C LEU A 27 2.08 -1.83 -6.26
N ASP A 28 3.10 -1.14 -6.76
CA ASP A 28 3.03 -0.37 -7.99
C ASP A 28 2.74 -1.29 -9.19
N ASP A 29 3.35 -2.48 -9.24
CA ASP A 29 3.06 -3.50 -10.24
C ASP A 29 1.61 -4.01 -10.15
N LYS A 30 1.09 -4.22 -8.94
CA LYS A 30 -0.32 -4.60 -8.73
C LYS A 30 -1.29 -3.49 -9.14
N GLU A 31 -0.97 -2.24 -8.84
CA GLU A 31 -1.81 -1.09 -9.24
C GLU A 31 -1.83 -0.92 -10.76
N SER A 32 -0.69 -1.06 -11.44
CA SER A 32 -0.60 -1.07 -12.90
C SER A 32 -1.47 -2.18 -13.49
N ARG A 33 -1.41 -3.39 -12.92
CA ARG A 33 -2.26 -4.50 -13.32
C ARG A 33 -3.75 -4.21 -13.12
N ARG A 34 -4.11 -3.56 -12.02
CA ARG A 34 -5.49 -3.13 -11.75
C ARG A 34 -6.00 -2.13 -12.78
N GLN A 35 -5.16 -1.18 -13.20
CA GLN A 35 -5.49 -0.22 -14.24
C GLN A 35 -5.73 -0.90 -15.59
N GLU A 36 -4.89 -1.87 -15.98
CA GLU A 36 -5.11 -2.67 -17.19
C GLU A 36 -6.45 -3.42 -17.14
N LEU A 37 -6.77 -4.07 -16.03
CA LEU A 37 -8.04 -4.77 -15.85
C LEU A 37 -9.24 -3.81 -15.93
N ASN A 38 -9.14 -2.60 -15.38
CA ASN A 38 -10.18 -1.59 -15.51
C ASN A 38 -10.40 -1.13 -16.97
N GLN A 39 -9.31 -1.01 -17.74
CA GLN A 39 -9.41 -0.72 -19.18
C GLN A 39 -10.10 -1.87 -19.94
N GLN A 40 -9.81 -3.13 -19.58
CA GLN A 40 -10.52 -4.29 -20.16
C GLN A 40 -12.01 -4.27 -19.84
N VAL A 41 -12.41 -3.92 -18.60
CA VAL A 41 -13.84 -3.76 -18.23
C VAL A 41 -14.51 -2.73 -19.12
N GLN A 42 -13.89 -1.57 -19.34
CA GLN A 42 -14.44 -0.53 -20.21
C GLN A 42 -14.60 -1.00 -21.66
N LEU A 43 -13.61 -1.75 -22.17
CA LEU A 43 -13.67 -2.29 -23.54
C LEU A 43 -14.78 -3.32 -23.69
N LEU A 44 -14.92 -4.24 -22.72
CA LEU A 44 -15.97 -5.25 -22.71
C LEU A 44 -17.37 -4.62 -22.59
N ALA A 45 -17.52 -3.60 -21.75
CA ALA A 45 -18.76 -2.84 -21.63
C ALA A 45 -19.17 -2.16 -22.95
N LYS A 46 -18.19 -1.56 -23.66
CA LYS A 46 -18.43 -1.00 -25.01
C LYS A 46 -18.84 -2.05 -26.01
N LYS A 47 -18.21 -3.24 -26.02
CA LYS A 47 -18.58 -4.36 -26.90
C LYS A 47 -20.01 -4.82 -26.63
N LEU A 48 -20.38 -5.00 -25.36
CA LEU A 48 -21.74 -5.39 -24.96
C LEU A 48 -22.77 -4.33 -25.36
N HIS A 49 -22.47 -3.05 -25.15
CA HIS A 49 -23.34 -1.96 -25.55
C HIS A 49 -23.55 -1.94 -27.07
N ASN A 50 -22.48 -2.06 -27.87
CA ASN A 50 -22.60 -2.10 -29.33
C ASN A 50 -23.41 -3.31 -29.81
N LEU A 51 -23.22 -4.46 -29.16
CA LEU A 51 -23.98 -5.67 -29.48
C LEU A 51 -25.48 -5.47 -29.21
N SER A 52 -25.86 -4.80 -28.11
CA SER A 52 -27.23 -4.44 -27.80
C SER A 52 -27.83 -3.51 -28.86
N ARG A 53 -27.06 -2.49 -29.27
CA ARG A 53 -27.52 -1.58 -30.36
C ARG A 53 -27.73 -2.29 -31.70
N LEU A 54 -26.86 -3.26 -32.03
CA LEU A 54 -27.06 -4.06 -33.26
C LEU A 54 -28.33 -4.90 -33.18
N ARG A 55 -28.65 -5.42 -32.01
CA ARG A 55 -29.89 -6.17 -31.78
C ARG A 55 -31.13 -5.26 -31.88
N GLU A 56 -31.09 -4.08 -31.26
CA GLU A 56 -32.21 -3.07 -31.34
C GLU A 56 -32.47 -2.63 -32.76
N LYS A 57 -31.43 -2.50 -33.59
CA LYS A 57 -31.54 -2.17 -35.00
C LYS A 57 -31.92 -3.34 -35.92
N ASN A 58 -32.18 -4.52 -35.36
CA ASN A 58 -32.44 -5.76 -36.09
C ASN A 58 -31.33 -6.17 -37.08
N CYS A 59 -30.07 -5.71 -36.83
CA CYS A 59 -28.93 -6.10 -37.64
C CYS A 59 -28.41 -7.52 -37.33
N ILE A 60 -28.78 -8.09 -36.20
CA ILE A 60 -28.46 -9.46 -35.80
C ILE A 60 -29.68 -10.17 -35.23
N THR A 61 -29.73 -11.49 -35.38
CA THR A 61 -30.78 -12.33 -34.81
C THR A 61 -30.64 -12.49 -33.29
N ALA A 62 -31.71 -12.95 -32.63
CA ALA A 62 -31.65 -13.24 -31.20
C ALA A 62 -30.59 -14.32 -30.86
N ALA A 63 -30.49 -15.38 -31.67
CA ALA A 63 -29.51 -16.43 -31.50
C ALA A 63 -28.08 -15.89 -31.60
N GLN A 64 -27.74 -15.11 -32.62
CA GLN A 64 -26.44 -14.46 -32.80
C GLN A 64 -26.11 -13.48 -31.68
N TYR A 65 -27.10 -12.79 -31.13
CA TYR A 65 -26.93 -11.89 -30.00
C TYR A 65 -26.48 -12.66 -28.74
N TRP A 66 -27.19 -13.72 -28.37
CA TRP A 66 -26.88 -14.49 -27.20
C TRP A 66 -25.55 -15.29 -27.32
N GLU A 67 -25.28 -15.82 -28.51
CA GLU A 67 -24.01 -16.50 -28.79
C GLU A 67 -22.79 -15.61 -28.55
N ARG A 68 -22.90 -14.32 -28.93
CA ARG A 68 -21.80 -13.35 -28.76
C ARG A 68 -21.80 -12.69 -27.38
N ARG A 69 -22.95 -12.52 -26.76
CA ARG A 69 -23.10 -11.86 -25.46
C ARG A 69 -22.58 -12.71 -24.31
N ASN A 70 -22.94 -13.99 -24.28
CA ASN A 70 -22.61 -14.87 -23.16
C ASN A 70 -21.12 -14.98 -22.88
N PRO A 71 -20.21 -15.15 -23.84
CA PRO A 71 -18.77 -15.17 -23.57
C PRO A 71 -18.25 -13.81 -23.07
N LEU A 72 -18.76 -12.67 -23.59
CA LEU A 72 -18.37 -11.35 -23.14
C LEU A 72 -18.80 -11.09 -21.69
N GLU A 73 -19.98 -11.54 -21.28
CA GLU A 73 -20.45 -11.40 -19.90
C GLU A 73 -19.64 -12.27 -18.92
N ARG A 74 -19.25 -13.48 -19.32
CA ARG A 74 -18.36 -14.32 -18.52
C ARG A 74 -17.00 -13.66 -18.35
N GLU A 75 -16.39 -13.21 -19.44
CA GLU A 75 -15.11 -12.50 -19.41
C GLU A 75 -15.20 -11.24 -18.52
N LEU A 76 -16.27 -10.46 -18.62
CA LEU A 76 -16.50 -9.28 -17.78
C LEU A 76 -16.60 -9.66 -16.29
N THR A 77 -17.24 -10.77 -15.96
CA THR A 77 -17.36 -11.27 -14.59
C THR A 77 -15.99 -11.70 -14.05
N ASP A 78 -15.21 -12.42 -14.85
CA ASP A 78 -13.86 -12.87 -14.47
C ASP A 78 -12.91 -11.70 -14.23
N VAL A 79 -12.93 -10.70 -15.11
CA VAL A 79 -12.11 -9.48 -14.96
C VAL A 79 -12.51 -8.69 -13.71
N LYS A 80 -13.80 -8.53 -13.43
CA LYS A 80 -14.28 -7.88 -12.20
C LYS A 80 -13.85 -8.64 -10.94
N ALA A 81 -13.90 -9.96 -10.95
CA ALA A 81 -13.41 -10.79 -9.85
C ALA A 81 -11.90 -10.63 -9.63
N ALA A 82 -11.12 -10.53 -10.71
CA ALA A 82 -9.67 -10.27 -10.64
C ALA A 82 -9.37 -8.88 -10.03
N ILE A 83 -10.13 -7.83 -10.39
CA ILE A 83 -10.02 -6.50 -9.79
C ILE A 83 -10.31 -6.54 -8.28
N SER A 84 -11.38 -7.23 -7.89
CA SER A 84 -11.73 -7.36 -6.47
C SER A 84 -10.66 -8.04 -5.64
N LYS A 85 -10.00 -9.07 -6.20
CA LYS A 85 -8.86 -9.74 -5.55
C LYS A 85 -7.60 -8.86 -5.49
N ALA A 86 -7.42 -7.95 -6.44
CA ALA A 86 -6.29 -7.04 -6.48
C ALA A 86 -6.48 -5.80 -5.57
N ALA A 87 -7.69 -5.53 -5.10
CA ALA A 87 -7.97 -4.42 -4.19
C ALA A 87 -7.36 -4.71 -2.81
N THR A 88 -6.29 -4.01 -2.46
CA THR A 88 -5.63 -4.12 -1.16
C THR A 88 -5.53 -2.75 -0.51
N ASN A 89 -6.01 -2.62 0.73
CA ASN A 89 -5.76 -1.45 1.57
C ASN A 89 -4.27 -1.43 1.95
N HIS A 90 -3.61 -0.28 1.78
CA HIS A 90 -2.16 -0.18 1.93
C HIS A 90 -1.71 0.59 3.17
N PRO A 91 -1.62 -0.05 4.36
CA PRO A 91 -0.92 0.52 5.50
C PRO A 91 0.57 0.74 5.20
N LEU A 92 1.14 0.00 4.25
CA LEU A 92 2.55 0.03 3.88
C LEU A 92 3.02 1.40 3.39
N LEU A 93 2.23 2.10 2.57
CA LEU A 93 2.60 3.44 2.09
C LEU A 93 2.72 4.45 3.24
N ARG A 94 1.84 4.35 4.22
CA ARG A 94 1.91 5.16 5.44
C ARG A 94 3.17 4.83 6.24
N THR A 95 3.46 3.55 6.45
CA THR A 95 4.67 3.10 7.15
C THR A 95 5.93 3.55 6.43
N LEU A 96 5.98 3.46 5.10
CA LEU A 96 7.10 3.95 4.30
C LEU A 96 7.30 5.46 4.45
N ALA A 97 6.24 6.26 4.35
CA ALA A 97 6.31 7.70 4.52
C ALA A 97 6.83 8.09 5.92
N GLN A 98 6.30 7.45 6.95
CA GLN A 98 6.73 7.66 8.33
C GLN A 98 8.19 7.22 8.57
N THR A 99 8.62 6.10 7.98
CA THR A 99 10.01 5.63 8.09
C THR A 99 10.98 6.58 7.39
N LYS A 100 10.63 7.11 6.20
CA LYS A 100 11.41 8.14 5.50
C LYS A 100 11.54 9.41 6.35
N GLN A 101 10.44 9.86 6.94
CA GLN A 101 10.42 11.06 7.77
C GLN A 101 11.32 10.90 9.01
N LEU A 102 11.24 9.76 9.70
CA LEU A 102 12.10 9.46 10.85
C LEU A 102 13.58 9.36 10.43
N ALA A 103 13.88 8.60 9.37
CA ALA A 103 15.24 8.44 8.87
C ALA A 103 15.88 9.78 8.51
N GLY A 104 15.15 10.63 7.75
CA GLY A 104 15.60 11.97 7.37
C GLY A 104 15.85 12.86 8.58
N HIS A 105 14.95 12.84 9.55
CA HIS A 105 15.09 13.63 10.78
C HIS A 105 16.33 13.23 11.57
N TYR A 106 16.52 11.93 11.84
CA TYR A 106 17.66 11.44 12.61
C TYR A 106 19.01 11.55 11.89
N THR A 107 19.04 11.72 10.57
CA THR A 107 20.26 11.95 9.81
C THR A 107 20.96 13.26 10.19
N TYR A 108 20.19 14.28 10.54
CA TYR A 108 20.71 15.62 10.82
C TYR A 108 20.71 15.99 12.31
N LEU A 109 20.09 15.18 13.15
CA LEU A 109 19.99 15.43 14.57
C LEU A 109 21.29 15.07 15.29
N LYS A 110 21.75 15.98 16.17
CA LYS A 110 22.90 15.72 17.05
C LYS A 110 22.43 15.03 18.34
N PRO A 111 23.31 14.24 19.00
CA PRO A 111 22.98 13.66 20.29
C PRO A 111 22.54 14.73 21.28
N LEU A 112 21.44 14.46 21.96
CA LEU A 112 20.83 15.37 22.92
C LEU A 112 21.51 15.21 24.28
N ALA A 113 21.85 16.32 24.94
CA ALA A 113 22.38 16.32 26.30
C ALA A 113 21.29 15.98 27.33
N ASP A 114 20.09 16.57 27.12
CA ASP A 114 18.93 16.39 27.98
C ASP A 114 17.73 15.82 27.23
N PHE A 115 16.67 15.47 27.97
CA PHE A 115 15.41 15.02 27.39
C PHE A 115 14.72 16.18 26.66
N ASP A 116 14.39 15.94 25.39
CA ASP A 116 13.60 16.87 24.57
C ASP A 116 12.23 16.27 24.30
N GLU A 117 11.19 16.91 24.84
CA GLU A 117 9.81 16.47 24.70
C GLU A 117 9.30 16.57 23.26
N HIS A 118 9.73 17.58 22.50
CA HIS A 118 9.31 17.76 21.11
C HIS A 118 9.86 16.62 20.24
N GLU A 119 11.15 16.35 20.37
CA GLU A 119 11.82 15.24 19.67
C GLU A 119 11.22 13.88 20.05
N PHE A 120 10.86 13.72 21.32
CA PHE A 120 10.22 12.51 21.80
C PHE A 120 8.84 12.32 21.16
N LYS A 121 7.98 13.33 21.18
CA LYS A 121 6.64 13.33 20.58
C LYS A 121 6.67 13.23 19.05
N PHE A 122 7.74 13.71 18.43
CA PHE A 122 7.94 13.55 16.98
C PHE A 122 8.10 12.07 16.58
N ALA A 123 8.87 11.30 17.33
CA ALA A 123 9.25 9.95 16.97
C ALA A 123 8.35 8.85 17.57
N VAL A 124 7.92 9.04 18.83
CA VAL A 124 7.26 8.00 19.64
C VAL A 124 5.73 8.15 19.58
N THR A 125 5.05 7.04 19.35
CA THR A 125 3.58 6.96 19.42
C THR A 125 3.13 6.59 20.82
N ARG A 126 3.80 5.62 21.44
CA ARG A 126 3.50 5.18 22.80
C ARG A 126 4.71 4.51 23.47
N VAL A 127 4.64 4.45 24.78
CA VAL A 127 5.61 3.75 25.62
C VAL A 127 4.85 2.70 26.44
N LEU A 128 5.35 1.48 26.41
CA LEU A 128 4.86 0.38 27.23
C LEU A 128 5.93 0.09 28.29
N VAL A 129 5.56 0.23 29.55
CA VAL A 129 6.43 -0.02 30.70
C VAL A 129 6.04 -1.33 31.35
N ASP A 130 7.01 -2.18 31.56
CA ASP A 130 6.92 -3.45 32.28
C ASP A 130 7.85 -3.40 33.50
N SER A 131 7.81 -4.41 34.38
CA SER A 131 8.61 -4.47 35.60
C SER A 131 10.12 -4.40 35.34
N GLU A 132 10.61 -4.89 34.19
CA GLU A 132 12.04 -5.02 33.88
C GLU A 132 12.45 -4.26 32.63
N SER A 133 11.50 -3.65 31.92
CA SER A 133 11.78 -3.05 30.61
C SER A 133 10.81 -1.96 30.21
N CYS A 134 11.26 -1.13 29.28
CA CYS A 134 10.46 -0.11 28.62
C CYS A 134 10.52 -0.30 27.11
N THR A 135 9.36 -0.45 26.47
CA THR A 135 9.24 -0.60 25.01
C THR A 135 8.67 0.69 24.40
N PHE A 136 9.47 1.30 23.55
CA PHE A 136 9.11 2.49 22.79
C PHE A 136 8.58 2.06 21.41
N GLU A 137 7.36 2.44 21.07
CA GLU A 137 6.80 2.24 19.74
C GLU A 137 6.88 3.53 18.94
N LEU A 138 7.61 3.50 17.83
CA LEU A 138 7.76 4.63 16.93
C LEU A 138 6.54 4.81 16.04
N LYS A 139 6.39 5.99 15.43
CA LYS A 139 5.27 6.31 14.53
C LYS A 139 5.18 5.40 13.29
N ASN A 140 6.29 4.83 12.86
CA ASN A 140 6.34 3.84 11.77
C ASN A 140 6.07 2.39 12.23
N GLY A 141 5.75 2.17 13.51
CA GLY A 141 5.46 0.86 14.09
C GLY A 141 6.69 0.07 14.56
N MET A 142 7.91 0.58 14.38
CA MET A 142 9.11 -0.06 14.94
C MET A 142 9.10 0.02 16.47
N LYS A 143 9.62 -1.04 17.11
CA LYS A 143 9.66 -1.14 18.57
C LYS A 143 11.09 -1.27 19.06
N PHE A 144 11.42 -0.49 20.08
CA PHE A 144 12.70 -0.52 20.77
C PHE A 144 12.48 -0.85 22.23
N LYS A 145 13.11 -1.93 22.70
CA LYS A 145 13.06 -2.36 24.09
C LYS A 145 14.34 -1.94 24.79
N GLU A 146 14.19 -1.29 25.92
CA GLU A 146 15.27 -1.00 26.87
C GLU A 146 15.00 -1.72 28.18
N ILE A 147 16.02 -2.40 28.70
CA ILE A 147 15.98 -3.15 29.98
C ILE A 147 16.59 -2.24 31.04
N PHE A 148 15.96 -2.20 32.22
CA PHE A 148 16.41 -1.41 33.36
C PHE A 148 17.61 -2.05 34.07
#